data_c0a01307adf08dec294e26ea235ae428
#
_entry.id   c0a01307adf08dec294e26ea235ae428
#
_cell.length_a   1.000
_cell.length_b   1.000
_cell.length_c   1.000
_cell.angle_alpha   90.00
_cell.angle_beta   90.00
_cell.angle_gamma   90.00
#
_symmetry.space_group_name_H-M   'P 1'
#
loop_
_entity.id
_entity.type
_entity.pdbx_description
1 polymer ?
#
loop_
_entity_poly.entity_id
_entity_poly.type
_entity_poly.pdbx_seq_one_letter_code
_entity_poly.pdbx_strand_id
1 'polypeptide(L)'
;SLLVDGRSLGDIRQGVTLEVFGEGWSMGPLTDSMRAQLISMQGDLTFDVPWTSLGEYLDHVVSRGVATNVASFVGATTVRIHEVGFVNRPATPEELARMQDLVRQAMAEGALGVGSSLIYAPANYASTEELVALARAAGESGGMYISHMRDEGRGLLTATRELITIASQAGVPAEIYHLKAS
;
A
#
# COMPACT_ATOMS: atom_id res chain seq x y z
N SER A 1 9.51 9.15 11.66
CA SER A 1 9.39 9.13 10.18
C SER A 1 10.73 9.41 9.54
N LEU A 2 11.14 8.61 8.56
CA LEU A 2 12.36 8.82 7.75
C LEU A 2 12.38 10.19 7.05
N LEU A 3 11.21 10.74 6.77
CA LEU A 3 11.07 12.06 6.13
C LEU A 3 11.46 13.23 7.07
N VAL A 4 11.49 13.00 8.39
CA VAL A 4 11.89 14.00 9.39
C VAL A 4 13.32 13.75 9.85
N ASP A 5 13.65 12.49 10.15
CA ASP A 5 14.99 12.06 10.56
C ASP A 5 15.38 10.77 9.83
N GLY A 6 16.16 10.90 8.75
CA GLY A 6 16.63 9.78 7.94
C GLY A 6 17.65 8.88 8.64
N ARG A 7 18.14 9.21 9.82
CA ARG A 7 19.12 8.39 10.56
C ARG A 7 18.53 7.10 11.09
N SER A 8 17.21 7.02 11.29
CA SER A 8 16.49 5.84 11.80
C SER A 8 17.20 5.14 12.97
N LEU A 9 17.70 5.93 13.94
CA LEU A 9 18.59 5.42 15.00
C LEU A 9 17.96 4.33 15.86
N GLY A 10 16.64 4.35 16.05
CA GLY A 10 15.92 3.31 16.77
C GLY A 10 16.01 1.97 16.09
N ASP A 11 15.87 1.95 14.78
CA ASP A 11 15.84 0.75 13.95
C ASP A 11 17.26 0.20 13.71
N ILE A 12 18.19 1.08 13.31
CA ILE A 12 19.61 0.72 13.11
C ILE A 12 20.22 0.09 14.35
N ARG A 13 19.96 0.64 15.55
CA ARG A 13 20.49 0.09 16.80
C ARG A 13 19.91 -1.28 17.17
N GLN A 14 18.78 -1.66 16.58
CA GLN A 14 18.17 -2.98 16.71
C GLN A 14 18.57 -3.94 15.57
N GLY A 15 19.46 -3.50 14.67
CA GLY A 15 19.94 -4.31 13.56
C GLY A 15 19.04 -4.30 12.33
N VAL A 16 18.06 -3.41 12.26
CA VAL A 16 17.20 -3.23 11.07
C VAL A 16 18.02 -2.60 9.95
N THR A 17 18.08 -3.28 8.81
CA THR A 17 18.83 -2.83 7.63
C THR A 17 17.93 -2.52 6.43
N LEU A 18 16.65 -2.89 6.51
CA LEU A 18 15.62 -2.64 5.49
C LEU A 18 14.31 -2.30 6.18
N GLU A 19 13.69 -1.21 5.77
CA GLU A 19 12.32 -0.83 6.14
C GLU A 19 11.40 -1.01 4.93
N VAL A 20 10.28 -1.72 5.13
CA VAL A 20 9.30 -1.98 4.08
C VAL A 20 8.00 -1.26 4.43
N PHE A 21 7.51 -0.43 3.51
CA PHE A 21 6.30 0.37 3.66
C PHE A 21 5.15 -0.15 2.81
N GLY A 22 3.95 0.42 2.99
CA GLY A 22 2.82 0.19 2.10
C GLY A 22 1.81 -0.83 2.59
N GLU A 23 1.60 -0.94 3.89
CA GLU A 23 0.53 -1.78 4.49
C GLU A 23 -0.87 -1.18 4.23
N GLY A 24 -1.30 -1.16 2.98
CA GLY A 24 -2.61 -0.63 2.57
C GLY A 24 -2.61 0.84 2.16
N TRP A 25 -1.84 1.69 2.82
CA TRP A 25 -1.54 3.05 2.42
C TRP A 25 -0.10 3.15 1.92
N SER A 26 0.11 3.90 0.85
CA SER A 26 1.45 4.22 0.32
C SER A 26 1.59 5.72 0.08
N MET A 27 2.81 6.20 -0.02
CA MET A 27 3.12 7.62 -0.26
C MET A 27 2.91 8.05 -1.73
N GLY A 28 2.43 7.18 -2.57
CA GLY A 28 2.00 7.39 -3.94
C GLY A 28 1.23 6.16 -4.44
N PRO A 29 0.39 6.32 -5.49
CA PRO A 29 0.10 7.56 -6.24
C PRO A 29 -0.79 8.55 -5.47
N LEU A 30 -0.60 9.85 -5.66
CA LEU A 30 -1.35 10.90 -4.98
C LEU A 30 -1.99 11.87 -5.98
N THR A 31 -3.28 12.15 -5.80
CA THR A 31 -3.90 13.33 -6.40
C THR A 31 -3.53 14.60 -5.61
N ASP A 32 -3.76 15.78 -6.17
CA ASP A 32 -3.54 17.05 -5.46
C ASP A 32 -4.35 17.13 -4.16
N SER A 33 -5.57 16.61 -4.15
CA SER A 33 -6.41 16.57 -2.95
C SER A 33 -5.88 15.60 -1.89
N MET A 34 -5.39 14.43 -2.29
CA MET A 34 -4.75 13.47 -1.38
C MET A 34 -3.47 14.04 -0.78
N ARG A 35 -2.66 14.74 -1.58
CA ARG A 35 -1.46 15.42 -1.12
C ARG A 35 -1.77 16.52 -0.10
N ALA A 36 -2.76 17.36 -0.39
CA ALA A 36 -3.20 18.39 0.56
C ALA A 36 -3.71 17.79 1.88
N GLN A 37 -4.46 16.68 1.80
CA GLN A 37 -4.91 15.95 2.98
C GLN A 37 -3.74 15.37 3.78
N LEU A 38 -2.77 14.74 3.12
CA LEU A 38 -1.57 14.19 3.76
C LEU A 38 -0.81 15.29 4.53
N ILE A 39 -0.63 16.47 3.92
CA ILE A 39 0.01 17.61 4.57
C ILE A 39 -0.80 18.07 5.80
N SER A 40 -2.12 18.15 5.67
CA SER A 40 -2.99 18.61 6.78
C SER A 40 -3.03 17.67 7.99
N MET A 41 -2.68 16.39 7.79
CA MET A 41 -2.74 15.34 8.84
C MET A 41 -1.40 15.10 9.56
N GLN A 42 -0.34 15.83 9.22
CA GLN A 42 1.01 15.57 9.74
C GLN A 42 1.21 15.86 11.23
N GLY A 43 0.33 16.64 11.85
CA GLY A 43 0.49 17.04 13.25
C GLY A 43 1.77 17.84 13.49
N ASP A 44 2.50 17.50 14.56
CA ASP A 44 3.73 18.22 14.96
C ASP A 44 4.97 17.85 14.11
N LEU A 45 4.93 16.73 13.40
CA LEU A 45 6.02 16.26 12.53
C LEU A 45 5.72 16.62 11.08
N THR A 46 6.13 17.80 10.66
CA THR A 46 5.88 18.32 9.32
C THR A 46 7.01 18.03 8.34
N PHE A 47 6.63 17.72 7.10
CA PHE A 47 7.53 17.53 5.96
C PHE A 47 6.85 17.93 4.65
N ASP A 48 7.63 18.32 3.68
CA ASP A 48 7.12 18.62 2.34
C ASP A 48 6.75 17.34 1.58
N VAL A 49 5.73 17.43 0.73
CA VAL A 49 5.26 16.35 -0.13
C VAL A 49 5.38 16.80 -1.60
N PRO A 50 6.59 16.86 -2.17
CA PRO A 50 6.81 17.32 -3.53
C PRO A 50 6.55 16.27 -4.61
N TRP A 51 6.24 15.03 -4.23
CA TRP A 51 6.00 13.89 -5.12
C TRP A 51 4.50 13.66 -5.35
N THR A 52 4.21 12.92 -6.42
CA THR A 52 2.88 12.41 -6.77
C THR A 52 2.88 10.91 -7.01
N SER A 53 3.96 10.33 -7.53
CA SER A 53 4.08 8.90 -7.74
C SER A 53 4.83 8.21 -6.61
N LEU A 54 4.78 6.87 -6.56
CA LEU A 54 5.53 6.09 -5.59
C LEU A 54 7.04 6.19 -5.85
N GLY A 55 7.45 6.16 -7.12
CA GLY A 55 8.85 6.30 -7.51
C GLY A 55 9.42 7.65 -7.10
N GLU A 56 8.70 8.74 -7.35
CA GLU A 56 9.11 10.07 -6.91
C GLU A 56 9.30 10.16 -5.39
N TYR A 57 8.43 9.47 -4.61
CA TYR A 57 8.60 9.36 -3.16
C TYR A 57 9.90 8.62 -2.80
N LEU A 58 10.15 7.47 -3.42
CA LEU A 58 11.37 6.69 -3.15
C LEU A 58 12.63 7.47 -3.52
N ASP A 59 12.64 8.14 -4.66
CA ASP A 59 13.73 9.03 -5.08
C ASP A 59 13.93 10.18 -4.10
N HIS A 60 12.84 10.79 -3.62
CA HIS A 60 12.90 11.84 -2.61
C HIS A 60 13.55 11.33 -1.30
N VAL A 61 13.16 10.15 -0.81
CA VAL A 61 13.77 9.54 0.38
C VAL A 61 15.26 9.30 0.18
N VAL A 62 15.64 8.74 -0.95
CA VAL A 62 17.06 8.48 -1.29
C VAL A 62 17.87 9.78 -1.38
N SER A 63 17.32 10.81 -2.02
CA SER A 63 17.99 12.11 -2.19
C SER A 63 18.27 12.82 -0.87
N ARG A 64 17.44 12.61 0.15
CA ARG A 64 17.63 13.16 1.50
C ARG A 64 18.70 12.41 2.29
N GLY A 65 19.02 11.20 1.90
CA GLY A 65 19.91 10.29 2.64
C GLY A 65 19.21 9.65 3.83
N VAL A 66 19.07 8.32 3.75
CA VAL A 66 18.50 7.48 4.83
C VAL A 66 19.49 6.39 5.21
N ALA A 67 19.51 6.03 6.49
CA ALA A 67 20.47 5.08 7.03
C ALA A 67 20.09 3.62 6.77
N THR A 68 18.81 3.31 6.61
CA THR A 68 18.29 1.99 6.23
C THR A 68 18.05 1.92 4.72
N ASN A 69 18.07 0.72 4.15
CA ASN A 69 17.43 0.51 2.84
C ASN A 69 15.92 0.67 2.98
N VAL A 70 15.27 1.07 1.91
CA VAL A 70 13.81 1.25 1.88
C VAL A 70 13.21 0.52 0.69
N ALA A 71 12.03 -0.05 0.90
CA ALA A 71 11.19 -0.61 -0.14
C ALA A 71 9.72 -0.33 0.19
N SER A 72 8.84 -0.40 -0.78
CA SER A 72 7.40 -0.17 -0.56
C SER A 72 6.53 -1.06 -1.41
N PHE A 73 5.41 -1.47 -0.86
CA PHE A 73 4.25 -1.89 -1.64
C PHE A 73 3.48 -0.65 -2.09
N VAL A 74 2.73 -0.76 -3.19
CA VAL A 74 1.68 0.21 -3.50
C VAL A 74 0.43 -0.15 -2.70
N GLY A 75 -0.14 0.83 -2.01
CA GLY A 75 -1.31 0.61 -1.16
C GLY A 75 -2.59 0.49 -1.96
N ALA A 76 -3.32 -0.62 -1.82
CA ALA A 76 -4.63 -0.80 -2.44
C ALA A 76 -5.62 0.30 -2.01
N THR A 77 -5.55 0.73 -0.74
CA THR A 77 -6.35 1.84 -0.23
C THR A 77 -6.00 3.16 -0.92
N THR A 78 -4.71 3.44 -1.12
CA THR A 78 -4.24 4.64 -1.82
C THR A 78 -4.76 4.68 -3.25
N VAL A 79 -4.61 3.57 -3.99
CA VAL A 79 -5.11 3.42 -5.37
C VAL A 79 -6.63 3.58 -5.44
N ARG A 80 -7.35 2.98 -4.48
CA ARG A 80 -8.81 3.10 -4.40
C ARG A 80 -9.25 4.54 -4.15
N ILE A 81 -8.63 5.25 -3.20
CA ILE A 81 -8.97 6.65 -2.91
C ILE A 81 -8.67 7.54 -4.11
N HIS A 82 -7.59 7.26 -4.82
CA HIS A 82 -7.20 8.01 -6.03
C HIS A 82 -8.32 8.02 -7.08
N GLU A 83 -8.99 6.88 -7.31
CA GLU A 83 -9.98 6.72 -8.38
C GLU A 83 -11.43 6.77 -7.89
N VAL A 84 -11.73 6.21 -6.72
CA VAL A 84 -13.10 6.06 -6.19
C VAL A 84 -13.38 7.03 -5.06
N GLY A 85 -12.34 7.46 -4.33
CA GLY A 85 -12.49 8.26 -3.11
C GLY A 85 -12.89 7.42 -1.88
N PHE A 86 -13.44 8.11 -0.88
CA PHE A 86 -13.86 7.50 0.39
C PHE A 86 -15.28 6.90 0.36
N VAL A 87 -15.84 6.71 -0.82
CA VAL A 87 -17.26 6.31 -0.98
C VAL A 87 -17.39 4.79 -0.83
N ASN A 88 -18.39 4.37 -0.03
CA ASN A 88 -18.72 2.95 0.12
C ASN A 88 -19.58 2.48 -1.08
N ARG A 89 -18.93 2.15 -2.17
CA ARG A 89 -19.49 1.52 -3.36
C ARG A 89 -18.42 0.72 -4.10
N PRO A 90 -18.78 -0.24 -4.94
CA PRO A 90 -17.85 -0.87 -5.86
C PRO A 90 -17.21 0.17 -6.81
N ALA A 91 -15.97 -0.11 -7.25
CA ALA A 91 -15.37 0.59 -8.38
C ALA A 91 -16.14 0.27 -9.66
N THR A 92 -16.30 1.25 -10.56
CA THR A 92 -16.79 0.94 -11.91
C THR A 92 -15.71 0.19 -12.70
N PRO A 93 -16.05 -0.49 -13.81
CA PRO A 93 -15.05 -1.13 -14.66
C PRO A 93 -13.94 -0.18 -15.13
N GLU A 94 -14.30 1.07 -15.45
CA GLU A 94 -13.36 2.10 -15.90
C GLU A 94 -12.46 2.59 -14.75
N GLU A 95 -13.00 2.76 -13.55
CA GLU A 95 -12.23 3.07 -12.34
C GLU A 95 -11.26 1.93 -12.01
N LEU A 96 -11.75 0.69 -12.04
CA LEU A 96 -10.91 -0.48 -11.78
C LEU A 96 -9.76 -0.62 -12.81
N ALA A 97 -10.03 -0.33 -14.08
CA ALA A 97 -8.98 -0.33 -15.11
C ALA A 97 -7.90 0.72 -14.80
N ARG A 98 -8.30 1.96 -14.44
CA ARG A 98 -7.33 3.00 -14.04
C ARG A 98 -6.57 2.64 -12.75
N MET A 99 -7.24 2.01 -11.78
CA MET A 99 -6.58 1.50 -10.57
C MET A 99 -5.50 0.46 -10.90
N GLN A 100 -5.77 -0.45 -11.84
CA GLN A 100 -4.78 -1.42 -12.33
C GLN A 100 -3.61 -0.73 -13.03
N ASP A 101 -3.85 0.33 -13.81
CA ASP A 101 -2.79 1.09 -14.46
C ASP A 101 -1.89 1.81 -13.45
N LEU A 102 -2.46 2.37 -12.37
CA LEU A 102 -1.70 2.94 -11.25
C LEU A 102 -0.82 1.88 -10.55
N VAL A 103 -1.34 0.65 -10.39
CA VAL A 103 -0.54 -0.46 -9.86
C VAL A 103 0.61 -0.81 -10.81
N ARG A 104 0.37 -0.94 -12.11
CA ARG A 104 1.42 -1.20 -13.12
C ARG A 104 2.48 -0.12 -13.11
N GLN A 105 2.09 1.15 -13.01
CA GLN A 105 3.01 2.27 -12.88
C GLN A 105 3.88 2.12 -11.62
N ALA A 106 3.28 1.91 -10.46
CA ALA A 106 4.01 1.72 -9.21
C ALA A 106 4.99 0.53 -9.27
N MET A 107 4.58 -0.58 -9.92
CA MET A 107 5.48 -1.72 -10.16
C MET A 107 6.66 -1.36 -11.04
N ALA A 108 6.47 -0.59 -12.10
CA ALA A 108 7.56 -0.08 -12.94
C ALA A 108 8.49 0.88 -12.19
N GLU A 109 7.98 1.55 -11.17
CA GLU A 109 8.71 2.45 -10.28
C GLU A 109 9.42 1.72 -9.11
N GLY A 110 9.28 0.40 -9.00
CA GLY A 110 9.99 -0.44 -8.03
C GLY A 110 9.17 -0.89 -6.83
N ALA A 111 7.84 -0.84 -6.88
CA ALA A 111 7.00 -1.44 -5.85
C ALA A 111 7.21 -2.97 -5.75
N LEU A 112 7.12 -3.51 -4.54
CA LEU A 112 7.22 -4.95 -4.29
C LEU A 112 5.94 -5.72 -4.67
N GLY A 113 4.82 -5.02 -4.83
CA GLY A 113 3.51 -5.57 -5.07
C GLY A 113 2.41 -4.69 -4.49
N VAL A 114 1.25 -5.29 -4.20
CA VAL A 114 0.09 -4.59 -3.61
C VAL A 114 -0.05 -4.95 -2.14
N GLY A 115 -0.13 -3.92 -1.28
CA GLY A 115 -0.44 -4.06 0.15
C GLY A 115 -1.88 -3.60 0.46
N SER A 116 -2.57 -4.28 1.36
CA SER A 116 -3.92 -3.90 1.80
C SER A 116 -4.09 -3.96 3.32
N SER A 117 -5.04 -3.18 3.85
CA SER A 117 -5.41 -3.13 5.27
C SER A 117 -6.92 -3.16 5.39
N LEU A 118 -7.52 -4.34 5.19
CA LEU A 118 -8.94 -4.52 4.91
C LEU A 118 -9.88 -4.33 6.11
N ILE A 119 -9.34 -4.23 7.32
CA ILE A 119 -10.15 -3.96 8.53
C ILE A 119 -10.57 -2.49 8.62
N TYR A 120 -9.87 -1.59 7.94
CA TYR A 120 -10.08 -0.14 8.02
C TYR A 120 -10.88 0.39 6.84
N ALA A 121 -11.72 1.43 7.06
CA ALA A 121 -12.34 2.19 5.98
C ALA A 121 -11.30 3.16 5.36
N PRO A 122 -11.34 3.39 4.05
CA PRO A 122 -12.25 2.83 3.05
C PRO A 122 -11.77 1.50 2.43
N ALA A 123 -10.68 0.90 2.91
CA ALA A 123 -10.14 -0.36 2.38
C ALA A 123 -11.16 -1.51 2.47
N ASN A 124 -11.97 -1.55 3.55
CA ASN A 124 -12.99 -2.57 3.76
C ASN A 124 -14.16 -2.51 2.76
N TYR A 125 -14.26 -1.46 1.94
CA TYR A 125 -15.24 -1.33 0.86
C TYR A 125 -14.80 -2.03 -0.42
N ALA A 126 -13.50 -2.39 -0.54
CA ALA A 126 -13.00 -3.15 -1.65
C ALA A 126 -13.55 -4.58 -1.64
N SER A 127 -14.04 -5.06 -2.78
CA SER A 127 -14.44 -6.44 -2.93
C SER A 127 -13.22 -7.35 -3.15
N THR A 128 -13.40 -8.65 -2.95
CA THR A 128 -12.36 -9.64 -3.24
C THR A 128 -11.94 -9.58 -4.71
N GLU A 129 -12.89 -9.38 -5.63
CA GLU A 129 -12.63 -9.27 -7.09
C GLU A 129 -11.80 -8.03 -7.43
N GLU A 130 -12.06 -6.90 -6.77
CA GLU A 130 -11.24 -5.69 -6.91
C GLU A 130 -9.79 -5.97 -6.50
N LEU A 131 -9.59 -6.61 -5.35
CA LEU A 131 -8.26 -6.97 -4.85
C LEU A 131 -7.55 -7.99 -5.75
N VAL A 132 -8.28 -8.98 -6.29
CA VAL A 132 -7.75 -9.93 -7.30
C VAL A 132 -7.26 -9.19 -8.53
N ALA A 133 -8.02 -8.19 -9.02
CA ALA A 133 -7.63 -7.43 -10.20
C ALA A 133 -6.35 -6.60 -9.96
N LEU A 134 -6.22 -5.96 -8.79
CA LEU A 134 -5.02 -5.20 -8.42
C LEU A 134 -3.80 -6.12 -8.21
N ALA A 135 -3.98 -7.23 -7.49
CA ALA A 135 -2.92 -8.20 -7.27
C ALA A 135 -2.43 -8.82 -8.60
N ARG A 136 -3.35 -9.09 -9.53
CA ARG A 136 -2.99 -9.59 -10.87
C ARG A 136 -2.16 -8.58 -11.66
N ALA A 137 -2.52 -7.28 -11.61
CA ALA A 137 -1.74 -6.23 -12.25
C ALA A 137 -0.31 -6.15 -11.69
N ALA A 138 -0.12 -6.33 -10.38
CA ALA A 138 1.21 -6.43 -9.78
C ALA A 138 1.95 -7.70 -10.23
N GLY A 139 1.24 -8.82 -10.35
CA GLY A 139 1.79 -10.11 -10.80
C GLY A 139 2.36 -10.09 -12.22
N GLU A 140 1.87 -9.22 -13.10
CA GLU A 140 2.41 -9.02 -14.46
C GLU A 140 3.91 -8.64 -14.45
N SER A 141 4.38 -8.03 -13.36
CA SER A 141 5.78 -7.64 -13.13
C SER A 141 6.46 -8.45 -12.03
N GLY A 142 5.91 -9.60 -11.65
CA GLY A 142 6.49 -10.47 -10.62
C GLY A 142 6.24 -10.00 -9.17
N GLY A 143 5.30 -9.08 -8.96
CA GLY A 143 4.93 -8.60 -7.64
C GLY A 143 4.11 -9.61 -6.83
N MET A 144 3.92 -9.32 -5.55
CA MET A 144 3.17 -10.13 -4.62
C MET A 144 2.01 -9.35 -3.98
N TYR A 145 1.14 -10.05 -3.25
CA TYR A 145 0.07 -9.46 -2.46
C TYR A 145 0.34 -9.64 -0.97
N ILE A 146 0.12 -8.60 -0.17
CA ILE A 146 0.30 -8.65 1.29
C ILE A 146 -0.89 -7.95 1.96
N SER A 147 -1.40 -8.51 3.06
CA SER A 147 -2.61 -8.00 3.69
C SER A 147 -2.58 -8.01 5.21
N HIS A 148 -2.91 -6.86 5.79
CA HIS A 148 -3.63 -6.80 7.05
C HIS A 148 -5.06 -7.26 6.76
N MET A 149 -5.42 -8.44 7.24
CA MET A 149 -6.66 -9.11 6.86
C MET A 149 -7.92 -8.34 7.27
N ARG A 150 -9.04 -8.69 6.65
CA ARG A 150 -10.34 -8.04 6.87
C ARG A 150 -10.89 -8.24 8.29
N ASP A 151 -10.54 -9.33 8.94
CA ASP A 151 -10.98 -9.67 10.29
C ASP A 151 -9.89 -10.50 10.99
N GLU A 152 -9.54 -10.12 12.20
CA GLU A 152 -8.55 -10.82 13.06
C GLU A 152 -9.21 -11.50 14.26
N GLY A 153 -10.54 -11.40 14.39
CA GLY A 153 -11.34 -11.98 15.44
C GLY A 153 -12.14 -13.19 14.96
N ARG A 154 -13.46 -13.15 15.13
CA ARG A 154 -14.35 -14.27 14.79
C ARG A 154 -14.33 -14.66 13.30
N GLY A 155 -14.06 -13.71 12.43
CA GLY A 155 -13.95 -13.89 10.99
C GLY A 155 -12.56 -14.28 10.48
N LEU A 156 -11.57 -14.52 11.34
CA LEU A 156 -10.18 -14.78 10.98
C LEU A 156 -10.03 -15.84 9.89
N LEU A 157 -10.70 -16.99 10.02
CA LEU A 157 -10.63 -18.07 9.03
C LEU A 157 -11.22 -17.67 7.68
N THR A 158 -12.27 -16.84 7.68
CA THR A 158 -12.88 -16.32 6.45
C THR A 158 -11.95 -15.32 5.78
N ALA A 159 -11.35 -14.43 6.55
CA ALA A 159 -10.37 -13.45 6.05
C ALA A 159 -9.10 -14.14 5.50
N THR A 160 -8.64 -15.21 6.17
CA THR A 160 -7.53 -16.03 5.66
C THR A 160 -7.88 -16.70 4.32
N ARG A 161 -9.09 -17.24 4.19
CA ARG A 161 -9.56 -17.82 2.92
C ARG A 161 -9.69 -16.76 1.82
N GLU A 162 -10.12 -15.55 2.16
CA GLU A 162 -10.16 -14.42 1.22
C GLU A 162 -8.75 -14.13 0.66
N LEU A 163 -7.74 -14.03 1.52
CA LEU A 163 -6.35 -13.82 1.09
C LEU A 163 -5.85 -14.95 0.17
N ILE A 164 -6.10 -16.20 0.53
CA ILE A 164 -5.75 -17.37 -0.31
C ILE A 164 -6.48 -17.31 -1.66
N THR A 165 -7.74 -16.89 -1.67
CA THR A 165 -8.53 -16.71 -2.89
C THR A 165 -7.92 -15.64 -3.78
N ILE A 166 -7.54 -14.48 -3.21
CA ILE A 166 -6.90 -13.37 -3.94
C ILE A 166 -5.59 -13.87 -4.57
N ALA A 167 -4.72 -14.49 -3.78
CA ALA A 167 -3.44 -15.01 -4.25
C ALA A 167 -3.60 -16.02 -5.40
N SER A 168 -4.49 -17.00 -5.20
CA SER A 168 -4.74 -18.07 -6.16
C SER A 168 -5.34 -17.55 -7.47
N GLN A 169 -6.34 -16.67 -7.40
CA GLN A 169 -7.00 -16.12 -8.60
C GLN A 169 -6.14 -15.09 -9.33
N ALA A 170 -5.31 -14.35 -8.62
CA ALA A 170 -4.36 -13.43 -9.22
C ALA A 170 -3.11 -14.13 -9.76
N GLY A 171 -2.78 -15.33 -9.25
CA GLY A 171 -1.58 -16.08 -9.62
C GLY A 171 -0.30 -15.49 -9.04
N VAL A 172 -0.36 -14.92 -7.82
CA VAL A 172 0.77 -14.25 -7.15
C VAL A 172 1.07 -14.89 -5.81
N PRO A 173 2.31 -14.81 -5.30
CA PRO A 173 2.61 -15.06 -3.90
C PRO A 173 1.84 -14.10 -3.00
N ALA A 174 1.47 -14.55 -1.79
CA ALA A 174 0.85 -13.67 -0.81
C ALA A 174 1.34 -13.95 0.61
N GLU A 175 1.31 -12.90 1.43
CA GLU A 175 1.66 -12.95 2.86
C GLU A 175 0.61 -12.24 3.70
N ILE A 176 0.54 -12.66 4.97
CA ILE A 176 -0.30 -12.00 5.98
C ILE A 176 0.61 -11.13 6.84
N TYR A 177 0.32 -9.84 6.93
CA TYR A 177 0.95 -8.97 7.91
C TYR A 177 0.63 -9.46 9.33
N HIS A 178 1.61 -9.41 10.23
CA HIS A 178 1.44 -9.55 11.67
C HIS A 178 0.29 -10.47 12.10
N LEU A 179 0.26 -11.71 11.59
CA LEU A 179 -0.80 -12.68 11.89
C LEU A 179 -1.07 -12.76 13.39
N LYS A 180 -2.29 -12.47 13.78
CA LYS A 180 -2.76 -12.56 15.16
C LYS A 180 -4.24 -12.97 15.20
N ALA A 181 -4.66 -13.53 16.33
CA ALA A 181 -6.05 -13.79 16.66
C ALA A 181 -6.42 -12.95 17.89
N SER A 182 -7.47 -12.14 17.78
CA SER A 182 -7.95 -11.22 18.81
C SER A 182 -9.38 -11.59 19.30
#